data_4ec26ce158dd33362bd4ba9c0bce7034
#
_entry.id   4ec26ce158dd33362bd4ba9c0bce7034
#
_cell.length_a   1.000
_cell.length_b   1.000
_cell.length_c   1.000
_cell.angle_alpha   90.00
_cell.angle_beta   90.00
_cell.angle_gamma   90.00
#
_symmetry.space_group_name_H-M   'P 1'
#
loop_
_entity.id
_entity.type
_entity.pdbx_description
1 polymer ?
#
loop_
_entity_poly.entity_id
_entity_poly.type
_entity_poly.pdbx_seq_one_letter_code
_entity_poly.pdbx_strand_id
1 'polypeptide(L)'
;MAELNEDVFAAARQRGRTLLTEELVALIERHHPHDRPGIERDIVTRYADGLDTDERSSSSSRDGGPDDDGTSFDFDRDAFLDEVDARLADTETWQGTDALYAPEDDRVSRYPARWHDALGGSTDVREFVVFLLEETDGYLDDLESGGAGRGIPEDELLDVVSVVGRTDRETAKARVESGRKAGDLVEDADQHPEARVRPRE
;
A
#
# COMPACT_ATOMS: atom_id res chain seq x y z
N MET A 1 -4.65 -16.95 17.29
CA MET A 1 -5.31 -15.86 16.53
C MET A 1 -4.32 -14.72 16.53
N ALA A 2 -3.88 -14.24 15.37
CA ALA A 2 -3.03 -13.06 15.28
C ALA A 2 -3.81 -11.83 15.79
N GLU A 3 -3.16 -11.03 16.63
CA GLU A 3 -3.70 -9.77 17.13
C GLU A 3 -3.71 -8.74 16.00
N LEU A 4 -4.79 -7.95 15.90
CA LEU A 4 -4.86 -6.88 14.89
C LEU A 4 -3.92 -5.74 15.29
N ASN A 5 -3.27 -5.14 14.31
CA ASN A 5 -2.32 -4.06 14.55
C ASN A 5 -3.05 -2.72 14.67
N GLU A 6 -2.88 -2.03 15.80
CA GLU A 6 -3.48 -0.73 16.09
C GLU A 6 -3.02 0.37 15.13
N ASP A 7 -1.84 0.26 14.55
CA ASP A 7 -1.32 1.24 13.58
C ASP A 7 -2.17 1.29 12.31
N VAL A 8 -2.76 0.15 11.90
CA VAL A 8 -3.69 0.10 10.77
C VAL A 8 -4.94 0.93 11.07
N PHE A 9 -5.52 0.76 12.25
CA PHE A 9 -6.70 1.52 12.65
C PHE A 9 -6.41 3.01 12.77
N ALA A 10 -5.26 3.38 13.36
CA ALA A 10 -4.84 4.76 13.51
C ALA A 10 -4.63 5.43 12.14
N ALA A 11 -3.94 4.77 11.22
CA ALA A 11 -3.68 5.29 9.88
C ALA A 11 -4.97 5.36 9.03
N ALA A 12 -5.86 4.38 9.14
CA ALA A 12 -7.16 4.39 8.45
C ALA A 12 -8.01 5.59 8.91
N ARG A 13 -8.10 5.82 10.23
CA ARG A 13 -8.85 6.97 10.77
C ARG A 13 -8.24 8.31 10.37
N GLN A 14 -6.90 8.40 10.31
CA GLN A 14 -6.22 9.63 9.90
C GLN A 14 -6.54 9.99 8.44
N ARG A 15 -6.66 9.00 7.55
CA ARG A 15 -7.05 9.20 6.14
C ARG A 15 -8.55 9.45 5.98
N GLY A 16 -9.36 8.91 6.87
CA GLY A 16 -10.81 9.11 6.85
C GLY A 16 -11.46 8.70 5.54
N ARG A 17 -12.36 9.54 5.02
CA ARG A 17 -13.11 9.28 3.77
C ARG A 17 -12.26 9.26 2.49
N THR A 18 -11.01 9.66 2.55
CA THR A 18 -10.10 9.64 1.39
C THR A 18 -9.35 8.33 1.25
N LEU A 19 -9.49 7.41 2.21
CA LEU A 19 -8.86 6.10 2.17
C LEU A 19 -9.54 5.21 1.12
N LEU A 20 -8.78 4.83 0.11
CA LEU A 20 -9.25 3.95 -0.94
C LEU A 20 -9.15 2.48 -0.51
N THR A 21 -9.93 1.61 -1.15
CA THR A 21 -9.98 0.17 -0.83
C THR A 21 -8.62 -0.50 -0.99
N GLU A 22 -7.93 -0.26 -2.09
CA GLU A 22 -6.59 -0.79 -2.36
C GLU A 22 -5.53 -0.24 -1.39
N GLU A 23 -5.69 1.00 -0.94
CA GLU A 23 -4.80 1.59 0.07
C GLU A 23 -4.99 0.95 1.44
N LEU A 24 -6.23 0.62 1.83
CA LEU A 24 -6.49 -0.09 3.08
C LEU A 24 -5.93 -1.51 3.04
N VAL A 25 -6.08 -2.22 1.92
CA VAL A 25 -5.46 -3.55 1.74
C VAL A 25 -3.94 -3.45 1.85
N ALA A 26 -3.29 -2.49 1.16
CA ALA A 26 -1.85 -2.27 1.26
C ALA A 26 -1.40 -1.92 2.69
N LEU A 27 -2.19 -1.13 3.41
CA LEU A 27 -1.92 -0.76 4.79
C LEU A 27 -1.98 -1.97 5.72
N ILE A 28 -2.98 -2.84 5.56
CA ILE A 28 -3.11 -4.09 6.31
C ILE A 28 -1.93 -5.00 5.99
N GLU A 29 -1.63 -5.21 4.71
CA GLU A 29 -0.53 -6.07 4.26
C GLU A 29 0.83 -5.61 4.80
N ARG A 30 1.07 -4.31 4.85
CA ARG A 30 2.30 -3.70 5.38
C ARG A 30 2.48 -3.91 6.88
N HIS A 31 1.41 -3.79 7.65
CA HIS A 31 1.50 -3.74 9.12
C HIS A 31 1.12 -5.06 9.80
N HIS A 32 0.36 -5.93 9.13
CA HIS A 32 0.00 -7.23 9.72
C HIS A 32 1.12 -8.24 9.47
N PRO A 33 1.66 -8.91 10.52
CA PRO A 33 2.72 -9.90 10.36
C PRO A 33 2.29 -11.05 9.46
N HIS A 34 3.04 -11.29 8.38
CA HIS A 34 2.83 -12.40 7.46
C HIS A 34 4.16 -12.83 6.85
N ASP A 35 4.27 -14.11 6.48
CA ASP A 35 5.47 -14.74 5.91
C ASP A 35 5.28 -15.13 4.43
N ARG A 36 4.07 -14.96 3.90
CA ARG A 36 3.67 -15.33 2.53
C ARG A 36 3.16 -14.12 1.76
N PRO A 37 3.18 -14.15 0.41
CA PRO A 37 2.62 -13.08 -0.41
C PRO A 37 1.16 -12.76 -0.08
N GLY A 38 0.82 -11.48 0.00
CA GLY A 38 -0.51 -11.01 0.30
C GLY A 38 -0.96 -11.28 1.75
N ILE A 39 -2.17 -10.89 2.05
CA ILE A 39 -2.82 -11.04 3.36
C ILE A 39 -4.03 -11.97 3.24
N GLU A 40 -4.28 -12.82 4.23
CA GLU A 40 -5.47 -13.70 4.26
C GLU A 40 -6.76 -12.88 4.26
N ARG A 41 -7.74 -13.28 3.45
CA ARG A 41 -9.04 -12.58 3.36
C ARG A 41 -9.77 -12.51 4.70
N ASP A 42 -9.61 -13.53 5.55
CA ASP A 42 -10.14 -13.52 6.92
C ASP A 42 -9.53 -12.38 7.75
N ILE A 43 -8.25 -12.09 7.57
CA ILE A 43 -7.58 -10.97 8.25
C ILE A 43 -8.13 -9.62 7.74
N VAL A 44 -8.29 -9.46 6.43
CA VAL A 44 -8.91 -8.27 5.84
C VAL A 44 -10.31 -8.04 6.42
N THR A 45 -11.13 -9.10 6.47
CA THR A 45 -12.47 -9.08 7.05
C THR A 45 -12.44 -8.64 8.53
N ARG A 46 -11.50 -9.16 9.33
CA ARG A 46 -11.37 -8.79 10.74
C ARG A 46 -10.98 -7.33 10.96
N TYR A 47 -10.13 -6.76 10.10
CA TYR A 47 -9.84 -5.32 10.13
C TYR A 47 -11.07 -4.49 9.76
N ALA A 48 -11.82 -4.93 8.75
CA ALA A 48 -13.08 -4.28 8.37
C ALA A 48 -14.12 -4.31 9.49
N ASP A 49 -14.27 -5.46 10.18
CA ASP A 49 -15.13 -5.58 11.36
C ASP A 49 -14.71 -4.62 12.50
N GLY A 50 -13.40 -4.47 12.71
CA GLY A 50 -12.85 -3.57 13.72
C GLY A 50 -13.13 -2.11 13.41
N LEU A 51 -12.95 -1.67 12.17
CA LEU A 51 -13.22 -0.31 11.72
C LEU A 51 -14.72 0.05 11.86
N ASP A 52 -15.62 -0.84 11.45
CA ASP A 52 -17.07 -0.65 11.56
C ASP A 52 -17.54 -0.60 13.03
N THR A 53 -16.95 -1.41 13.91
CA THR A 53 -17.31 -1.43 15.35
C THR A 53 -16.86 -0.16 16.06
N ASP A 54 -15.67 0.34 15.75
CA ASP A 54 -15.13 1.57 16.34
C ASP A 54 -16.00 2.77 16.00
N GLU A 55 -16.51 2.83 14.78
CA GLU A 55 -17.40 3.88 14.33
C GLU A 55 -18.72 3.88 15.09
N ARG A 56 -19.37 2.72 15.21
CA ARG A 56 -20.64 2.58 15.97
C ARG A 56 -20.48 2.96 17.44
N SER A 57 -19.31 2.69 18.02
CA SER A 57 -18.98 3.07 19.39
C SER A 57 -18.80 4.57 19.54
N SER A 58 -18.18 5.22 18.58
CA SER A 58 -17.94 6.67 18.57
C SER A 58 -19.23 7.46 18.34
N SER A 59 -20.16 6.97 17.50
CA SER A 59 -21.44 7.62 17.23
C SER A 59 -22.41 7.56 18.39
N SER A 60 -22.34 6.54 19.25
CA SER A 60 -23.22 6.38 20.42
C SER A 60 -22.90 7.33 21.58
N SER A 61 -21.74 7.97 21.59
CA SER A 61 -21.30 8.88 22.67
C SER A 61 -21.57 10.37 22.38
N ARG A 62 -22.16 10.69 21.24
CA ARG A 62 -22.45 12.07 20.84
C ARG A 62 -23.80 12.54 21.38
N ASP A 63 -23.75 13.19 22.51
CA ASP A 63 -24.82 14.11 22.95
C ASP A 63 -24.66 15.40 22.14
N GLY A 64 -25.68 15.69 21.31
CA GLY A 64 -25.62 16.65 20.21
C GLY A 64 -25.29 18.09 20.64
N GLY A 65 -24.04 18.48 20.43
CA GLY A 65 -23.62 19.87 20.36
C GLY A 65 -23.63 20.38 18.91
N PRO A 66 -23.92 21.68 18.65
CA PRO A 66 -24.06 22.22 17.29
C PRO A 66 -22.75 22.47 16.52
N ASP A 67 -21.62 22.00 17.00
CA ASP A 67 -20.29 22.25 16.45
C ASP A 67 -19.61 20.95 15.90
N ASP A 68 -20.39 19.96 15.42
CA ASP A 68 -19.85 18.78 14.77
C ASP A 68 -19.48 19.10 13.31
N ASP A 69 -18.23 19.41 13.05
CA ASP A 69 -17.67 19.75 11.72
C ASP A 69 -17.48 18.53 10.80
N GLY A 70 -18.31 17.51 10.90
CA GLY A 70 -18.49 16.49 9.87
C GLY A 70 -17.28 15.58 9.57
N THR A 71 -16.31 15.46 10.48
CA THR A 71 -15.12 14.61 10.33
C THR A 71 -15.33 13.17 10.83
N SER A 72 -16.58 12.68 10.83
CA SER A 72 -16.86 11.29 11.12
C SER A 72 -16.33 10.42 9.97
N PHE A 73 -15.40 9.50 10.28
CA PHE A 73 -14.96 8.44 9.38
C PHE A 73 -16.12 7.45 9.24
N ASP A 74 -16.83 7.50 8.11
CA ASP A 74 -17.97 6.62 7.82
C ASP A 74 -17.47 5.43 7.02
N PHE A 75 -17.19 4.31 7.70
CA PHE A 75 -16.69 3.10 7.09
C PHE A 75 -17.81 2.07 6.94
N ASP A 76 -18.14 1.71 5.71
CA ASP A 76 -19.09 0.66 5.38
C ASP A 76 -18.33 -0.65 5.12
N ARG A 77 -18.39 -1.57 6.08
CA ARG A 77 -17.74 -2.86 6.02
C ARG A 77 -18.14 -3.69 4.80
N ASP A 78 -19.43 -3.77 4.53
CA ASP A 78 -19.96 -4.65 3.48
C ASP A 78 -19.62 -4.06 2.11
N ALA A 79 -19.76 -2.75 1.93
CA ALA A 79 -19.32 -2.08 0.73
C ALA A 79 -17.82 -2.23 0.47
N PHE A 80 -16.98 -2.15 1.50
CA PHE A 80 -15.55 -2.38 1.38
C PHE A 80 -15.22 -3.81 0.93
N LEU A 81 -15.83 -4.83 1.53
CA LEU A 81 -15.57 -6.22 1.16
C LEU A 81 -16.07 -6.55 -0.26
N ASP A 82 -17.23 -6.02 -0.64
CA ASP A 82 -17.76 -6.15 -2.01
C ASP A 82 -16.81 -5.49 -3.02
N GLU A 83 -16.22 -4.34 -2.67
CA GLU A 83 -15.27 -3.64 -3.52
C GLU A 83 -13.92 -4.38 -3.62
N VAL A 84 -13.43 -5.00 -2.53
CA VAL A 84 -12.25 -5.88 -2.58
C VAL A 84 -12.49 -7.01 -3.59
N ASP A 85 -13.66 -7.65 -3.56
CA ASP A 85 -14.00 -8.74 -4.48
C ASP A 85 -14.14 -8.24 -5.94
N ALA A 86 -14.73 -7.08 -6.13
CA ALA A 86 -14.93 -6.51 -7.46
C ALA A 86 -13.61 -6.06 -8.13
N ARG A 87 -12.60 -5.68 -7.35
CA ARG A 87 -11.28 -5.23 -7.84
C ARG A 87 -10.26 -6.34 -7.98
N LEU A 88 -10.59 -7.56 -7.52
CA LEU A 88 -9.66 -8.68 -7.54
C LEU A 88 -9.43 -9.14 -8.99
N ALA A 89 -8.21 -8.94 -9.49
CA ALA A 89 -7.78 -9.35 -10.81
C ALA A 89 -7.14 -10.75 -10.74
N ASP A 90 -7.63 -11.65 -11.61
CA ASP A 90 -7.06 -12.98 -11.81
C ASP A 90 -5.92 -12.91 -12.85
N THR A 91 -4.82 -12.26 -12.50
CA THR A 91 -3.66 -12.07 -13.38
C THR A 91 -2.38 -11.85 -12.56
N GLU A 92 -1.25 -12.23 -13.13
CA GLU A 92 0.09 -12.01 -12.58
C GLU A 92 0.71 -10.68 -13.02
N THR A 93 0.02 -9.91 -13.88
CA THR A 93 0.52 -8.66 -14.44
C THR A 93 -0.26 -7.47 -13.89
N TRP A 94 0.39 -6.32 -13.83
CA TRP A 94 -0.22 -5.06 -13.41
C TRP A 94 -1.45 -4.70 -14.26
N GLN A 95 -2.54 -4.28 -13.61
CA GLN A 95 -3.81 -3.92 -14.25
C GLN A 95 -4.27 -2.48 -13.96
N GLY A 96 -3.55 -1.77 -13.12
CA GLY A 96 -3.89 -0.39 -12.77
C GLY A 96 -3.81 -0.11 -11.27
N THR A 97 -3.91 1.17 -10.94
CA THR A 97 -3.73 1.66 -9.57
C THR A 97 -4.83 1.26 -8.61
N ASP A 98 -5.99 0.86 -9.09
CA ASP A 98 -7.15 0.44 -8.30
C ASP A 98 -7.33 -1.09 -8.23
N ALA A 99 -6.51 -1.86 -8.95
CA ALA A 99 -6.59 -3.31 -8.94
C ALA A 99 -6.04 -3.91 -7.64
N LEU A 100 -6.61 -5.05 -7.25
CA LEU A 100 -6.12 -5.96 -6.24
C LEU A 100 -5.80 -7.31 -6.87
N TYR A 101 -4.95 -8.10 -6.24
CA TYR A 101 -4.47 -9.36 -6.79
C TYR A 101 -4.61 -10.50 -5.80
N ALA A 102 -4.79 -11.71 -6.31
CA ALA A 102 -4.76 -12.95 -5.53
C ALA A 102 -3.42 -13.67 -5.74
N PRO A 103 -2.37 -13.36 -4.95
CA PRO A 103 -1.07 -14.02 -5.13
C PRO A 103 -1.10 -15.51 -4.80
N GLU A 104 -2.01 -15.93 -3.93
CA GLU A 104 -2.31 -17.31 -3.58
C GLU A 104 -3.81 -17.45 -3.30
N ASP A 105 -4.29 -18.69 -3.22
CA ASP A 105 -5.68 -18.98 -2.84
C ASP A 105 -6.01 -18.31 -1.49
N ASP A 106 -7.17 -17.65 -1.43
CA ASP A 106 -7.69 -16.97 -0.24
C ASP A 106 -6.81 -15.84 0.32
N ARG A 107 -5.92 -15.29 -0.50
CA ARG A 107 -5.10 -14.14 -0.14
C ARG A 107 -5.33 -12.95 -1.08
N VAL A 108 -5.13 -11.75 -0.57
CA VAL A 108 -5.28 -10.50 -1.32
C VAL A 108 -4.01 -9.67 -1.14
N SER A 109 -3.54 -9.07 -2.22
CA SER A 109 -2.43 -8.13 -2.21
C SER A 109 -2.74 -6.89 -3.07
N ARG A 110 -2.07 -5.82 -2.74
CA ARG A 110 -2.00 -4.61 -3.59
C ARG A 110 -1.21 -4.84 -4.88
N TYR A 111 -0.30 -5.83 -4.89
CA TYR A 111 0.63 -6.07 -5.98
C TYR A 111 0.51 -7.49 -6.56
N PRO A 112 0.79 -7.67 -7.88
CA PRO A 112 0.71 -8.96 -8.55
C PRO A 112 1.60 -10.04 -7.90
N ALA A 113 1.19 -11.30 -8.00
CA ALA A 113 1.95 -12.47 -7.52
C ALA A 113 3.39 -12.49 -8.04
N ARG A 114 3.59 -12.18 -9.33
CA ARG A 114 4.92 -12.11 -9.96
C ARG A 114 5.89 -11.17 -9.22
N TRP A 115 5.38 -10.06 -8.65
CA TRP A 115 6.24 -9.12 -7.91
C TRP A 115 6.72 -9.72 -6.60
N HIS A 116 5.84 -10.43 -5.90
CA HIS A 116 6.18 -11.14 -4.69
C HIS A 116 7.15 -12.30 -4.94
N ASP A 117 7.02 -13.00 -6.07
CA ASP A 117 7.93 -14.09 -6.47
C ASP A 117 9.32 -13.55 -6.81
N ALA A 118 9.38 -12.42 -7.52
CA ALA A 118 10.65 -11.84 -7.95
C ALA A 118 11.39 -11.09 -6.83
N LEU A 119 10.67 -10.36 -5.97
CA LEU A 119 11.23 -9.39 -5.02
C LEU A 119 10.95 -9.72 -3.56
N GLY A 120 10.10 -10.72 -3.29
CA GLY A 120 9.63 -11.02 -1.93
C GLY A 120 10.77 -11.30 -0.96
N GLY A 121 10.84 -10.46 0.09
CA GLY A 121 11.90 -10.55 1.09
C GLY A 121 13.25 -10.00 0.66
N SER A 122 13.41 -9.45 -0.56
CA SER A 122 14.63 -8.75 -0.94
C SER A 122 14.84 -7.50 -0.08
N THR A 123 16.09 -7.22 0.21
CA THR A 123 16.52 -6.03 0.94
C THR A 123 17.22 -5.00 0.03
N ASP A 124 17.45 -5.36 -1.22
CA ASP A 124 18.14 -4.52 -2.20
C ASP A 124 17.14 -3.64 -2.96
N VAL A 125 17.04 -2.38 -2.57
CA VAL A 125 16.14 -1.41 -3.21
C VAL A 125 16.45 -1.22 -4.70
N ARG A 126 17.70 -1.42 -5.13
CA ARG A 126 18.07 -1.32 -6.55
C ARG A 126 17.39 -2.40 -7.38
N GLU A 127 17.25 -3.63 -6.85
CA GLU A 127 16.49 -4.70 -7.52
C GLU A 127 15.03 -4.28 -7.73
N PHE A 128 14.40 -3.66 -6.72
CA PHE A 128 13.03 -3.13 -6.88
C PHE A 128 12.94 -2.09 -7.97
N VAL A 129 13.85 -1.11 -7.98
CA VAL A 129 13.84 -0.04 -8.98
C VAL A 129 14.03 -0.61 -10.38
N VAL A 130 15.00 -1.51 -10.59
CA VAL A 130 15.25 -2.14 -11.91
C VAL A 130 14.05 -2.95 -12.34
N PHE A 131 13.50 -3.79 -11.47
CA PHE A 131 12.32 -4.61 -11.78
C PHE A 131 11.12 -3.76 -12.18
N LEU A 132 10.81 -2.71 -11.42
CA LEU A 132 9.68 -1.82 -11.69
C LEU A 132 9.85 -1.01 -13.00
N LEU A 133 11.08 -0.70 -13.39
CA LEU A 133 11.37 0.04 -14.62
C LEU A 133 11.40 -0.85 -15.87
N GLU A 134 11.82 -2.11 -15.74
CA GLU A 134 12.16 -2.95 -16.89
C GLU A 134 11.21 -4.15 -17.05
N GLU A 135 10.55 -4.59 -15.98
CA GLU A 135 9.81 -5.86 -15.97
C GLU A 135 8.30 -5.69 -15.75
N THR A 136 7.81 -4.44 -15.56
CA THR A 136 6.40 -4.20 -15.29
C THR A 136 5.76 -3.39 -16.40
N ASP A 137 4.96 -4.05 -17.24
CA ASP A 137 4.20 -3.39 -18.29
C ASP A 137 3.06 -2.55 -17.69
N GLY A 138 2.92 -1.28 -18.13
CA GLY A 138 1.83 -0.39 -17.78
C GLY A 138 1.97 0.32 -16.41
N TYR A 139 2.78 -0.19 -15.49
CA TYR A 139 2.91 0.41 -14.15
C TYR A 139 3.45 1.85 -14.20
N LEU A 140 4.48 2.08 -15.00
CA LEU A 140 5.05 3.42 -15.14
C LEU A 140 4.10 4.39 -15.84
N ASP A 141 3.31 3.91 -16.80
CA ASP A 141 2.34 4.72 -17.52
C ASP A 141 1.26 5.26 -16.54
N ASP A 142 0.85 4.44 -15.57
CA ASP A 142 -0.09 4.83 -14.52
C ASP A 142 0.52 5.86 -13.56
N LEU A 143 1.84 5.81 -13.32
CA LEU A 143 2.57 6.75 -12.46
C LEU A 143 2.97 8.05 -13.19
N GLU A 144 2.96 8.08 -14.51
CA GLU A 144 3.42 9.23 -15.29
C GLU A 144 2.45 10.41 -15.31
N SER A 145 1.26 10.26 -14.76
CA SER A 145 0.19 11.27 -14.82
C SER A 145 0.52 12.63 -14.17
N GLY A 146 1.74 12.87 -13.67
CA GLY A 146 2.04 14.14 -12.98
C GLY A 146 3.48 14.60 -12.90
N GLY A 147 4.49 13.84 -13.32
CA GLY A 147 5.87 14.20 -13.00
C GLY A 147 6.82 14.34 -14.19
N ALA A 148 7.68 15.35 -14.18
CA ALA A 148 8.78 15.48 -15.13
C ALA A 148 9.96 14.61 -14.66
N GLY A 149 10.24 13.51 -15.36
CA GLY A 149 11.45 12.72 -15.12
C GLY A 149 11.25 11.22 -15.32
N ARG A 150 12.35 10.51 -15.60
CA ARG A 150 12.37 9.05 -15.65
C ARG A 150 12.61 8.50 -14.26
N GLY A 151 11.86 7.52 -13.83
CA GLY A 151 12.04 6.88 -12.54
C GLY A 151 10.71 6.64 -11.80
N ILE A 152 10.80 6.13 -10.59
CA ILE A 152 9.66 5.78 -9.75
C ILE A 152 9.50 6.85 -8.68
N PRO A 153 8.29 7.39 -8.44
CA PRO A 153 8.05 8.27 -7.31
C PRO A 153 8.49 7.59 -6.00
N GLU A 154 9.17 8.33 -5.12
CA GLU A 154 9.73 7.75 -3.89
C GLU A 154 8.66 7.10 -3.03
N ASP A 155 7.48 7.73 -2.89
CA ASP A 155 6.41 7.18 -2.09
C ASP A 155 5.90 5.83 -2.61
N GLU A 156 5.75 5.69 -3.94
CA GLU A 156 5.38 4.43 -4.59
C GLU A 156 6.47 3.36 -4.40
N LEU A 157 7.74 3.73 -4.55
CA LEU A 157 8.85 2.82 -4.29
C LEU A 157 8.83 2.32 -2.84
N LEU A 158 8.61 3.23 -1.88
CA LEU A 158 8.52 2.87 -0.46
C LEU A 158 7.34 1.95 -0.18
N ASP A 159 6.22 2.12 -0.86
CA ASP A 159 5.05 1.26 -0.72
C ASP A 159 5.32 -0.14 -1.27
N VAL A 160 5.89 -0.25 -2.48
CA VAL A 160 6.27 -1.55 -3.05
C VAL A 160 7.31 -2.26 -2.18
N VAL A 161 8.37 -1.56 -1.76
CA VAL A 161 9.42 -2.14 -0.90
C VAL A 161 8.84 -2.58 0.45
N SER A 162 7.89 -1.84 1.01
CA SER A 162 7.29 -2.19 2.29
C SER A 162 6.38 -3.41 2.19
N VAL A 163 5.53 -3.47 1.18
CA VAL A 163 4.56 -4.55 0.99
C VAL A 163 5.23 -5.80 0.43
N VAL A 164 5.84 -5.71 -0.75
CA VAL A 164 6.45 -6.86 -1.43
C VAL A 164 7.72 -7.32 -0.72
N GLY A 165 8.57 -6.37 -0.29
CA GLY A 165 9.79 -6.65 0.47
C GLY A 165 9.55 -7.05 1.93
N ARG A 166 8.29 -6.94 2.42
CA ARG A 166 7.90 -7.29 3.80
C ARG A 166 8.75 -6.60 4.85
N THR A 167 8.89 -5.31 4.72
CA THR A 167 9.67 -4.48 5.65
C THR A 167 8.87 -3.25 6.07
N ASP A 168 9.16 -2.69 7.22
CA ASP A 168 8.51 -1.44 7.62
C ASP A 168 8.98 -0.26 6.75
N ARG A 169 8.12 0.77 6.63
CA ARG A 169 8.35 1.92 5.75
C ARG A 169 9.60 2.73 6.16
N GLU A 170 9.92 2.79 7.45
CA GLU A 170 11.09 3.50 7.95
C GLU A 170 12.38 2.79 7.50
N THR A 171 12.41 1.46 7.62
CA THR A 171 13.50 0.63 7.11
C THR A 171 13.62 0.74 5.59
N ALA A 172 12.50 0.72 4.84
CA ALA A 172 12.51 0.93 3.38
C ALA A 172 13.13 2.28 3.03
N LYS A 173 12.73 3.36 3.71
CA LYS A 173 13.29 4.70 3.53
C LYS A 173 14.79 4.76 3.82
N ALA A 174 15.23 4.17 4.93
CA ALA A 174 16.65 4.10 5.27
C ALA A 174 17.49 3.37 4.20
N ARG A 175 16.92 2.34 3.55
CA ARG A 175 17.55 1.61 2.44
C ARG A 175 17.65 2.46 1.18
N VAL A 176 16.59 3.19 0.81
CA VAL A 176 16.62 4.15 -0.31
C VAL A 176 17.69 5.21 -0.09
N GLU A 177 17.74 5.82 1.09
CA GLU A 177 18.78 6.79 1.44
C GLU A 177 20.19 6.20 1.40
N SER A 178 20.35 4.95 1.84
CA SER A 178 21.64 4.22 1.78
C SER A 178 22.06 4.00 0.32
N GLY A 179 21.16 3.56 -0.55
CA GLY A 179 21.42 3.39 -1.99
C GLY A 179 21.82 4.71 -2.67
N ARG A 180 21.17 5.82 -2.29
CA ARG A 180 21.57 7.17 -2.76
C ARG A 180 22.99 7.55 -2.29
N LYS A 181 23.30 7.33 -1.02
CA LYS A 181 24.64 7.60 -0.46
C LYS A 181 25.72 6.74 -1.07
N ALA A 182 25.43 5.48 -1.40
CA ALA A 182 26.35 4.57 -2.10
C ALA A 182 26.53 4.97 -3.58
N GLY A 183 25.59 5.74 -4.14
CA GLY A 183 25.60 6.13 -5.54
C GLY A 183 25.00 5.08 -6.47
N ASP A 184 24.27 4.09 -5.93
CA ASP A 184 23.55 3.07 -6.68
C ASP A 184 22.22 3.60 -7.21
N LEU A 185 21.64 4.57 -6.52
CA LEU A 185 20.41 5.26 -6.87
C LEU A 185 20.65 6.75 -7.11
N VAL A 186 19.90 7.30 -8.03
CA VAL A 186 19.91 8.74 -8.36
C VAL A 186 18.49 9.25 -8.25
N GLU A 187 18.35 10.47 -7.75
CA GLU A 187 17.09 11.18 -7.69
C GLU A 187 17.07 12.23 -8.81
N ASP A 188 16.04 12.22 -9.65
CA ASP A 188 15.83 13.27 -10.63
C ASP A 188 14.96 14.38 -10.00
N ALA A 189 15.46 15.60 -10.03
CA ALA A 189 14.86 16.83 -9.48
C ALA A 189 14.83 16.92 -7.95
N ASP A 190 15.98 17.16 -7.36
CA ASP A 190 16.29 17.37 -5.92
C ASP A 190 15.37 18.34 -5.12
N GLN A 191 14.39 18.98 -5.73
CA GLN A 191 13.54 19.99 -5.09
C GLN A 191 12.05 19.87 -5.41
N HIS A 192 11.63 18.77 -6.03
CA HIS A 192 10.22 18.53 -6.31
C HIS A 192 9.62 17.58 -5.26
N PRO A 193 8.39 17.83 -4.74
CA PRO A 193 7.75 16.93 -3.79
C PRO A 193 7.48 15.52 -4.36
N GLU A 194 7.61 15.35 -5.67
CA GLU A 194 7.49 14.07 -6.38
C GLU A 194 8.83 13.63 -6.98
N ALA A 195 9.90 13.69 -6.19
CA ALA A 195 11.20 13.21 -6.60
C ALA A 195 11.16 11.76 -7.07
N ARG A 196 11.73 11.48 -8.25
CA ARG A 196 11.72 10.14 -8.84
C ARG A 196 13.08 9.47 -8.66
N VAL A 197 13.03 8.22 -8.26
CA VAL A 197 14.21 7.38 -8.01
C VAL A 197 14.47 6.48 -9.21
N ARG A 198 15.72 6.43 -9.65
CA ARG A 198 16.19 5.54 -10.73
C ARG A 198 17.56 4.95 -10.41
N PRO A 199 17.92 3.82 -11.02
CA PRO A 199 19.27 3.28 -10.86
C PRO A 199 20.28 4.20 -11.54
N ARG A 200 21.49 4.22 -11.02
CA ARG A 200 22.62 4.88 -11.70
C ARG A 200 23.10 3.98 -12.83
N GLU A 201 23.21 4.54 -14.04
CA GLU A 201 23.84 3.87 -15.20
C GLU A 201 25.33 3.64 -14.99
#